data_86c806245f6571276822ee5f169a2129
#
_entry.id   86c806245f6571276822ee5f169a2129
#
_cell.length_a   1.000
_cell.length_b   1.000
_cell.length_c   1.000
_cell.angle_alpha   90.00
_cell.angle_beta   90.00
_cell.angle_gamma   90.00
#
_symmetry.space_group_name_H-M   'P 1'
#
loop_
_entity.id
_entity.type
_entity.pdbx_description
1 polymer ?
#
loop_
_entity_poly.entity_id
_entity_poly.type
_entity_poly.pdbx_seq_one_letter_code
_entity_poly.pdbx_strand_id
1 'polypeptide(L)'
;YEIDFVSPLGGECPSEGIDASDPINKEFSQDLSAQKKINFTMKPSDVKPDEYKAIFFAGGHGVMWDFPDNKELAAITSKIYENGGVVAAVCHGPAGLVNVKLSNGKYLVEGKKINSFTNSEEKGIGLDKVVPFALETALVKHGAKFQCSDNFQSHVVVNDRVITGQNPMSAMAVGAAIRTALQN
;
A
#
# COMPACT_ATOMS: atom_id res chain seq x y z
N TYR A 1 6.86 9.98 14.36
CA TYR A 1 5.85 10.37 13.40
C TYR A 1 4.47 10.11 13.97
N GLU A 2 3.52 10.94 13.63
CA GLU A 2 2.11 10.68 13.88
C GLU A 2 1.53 9.90 12.69
N ILE A 3 0.68 8.91 12.99
CA ILE A 3 0.06 8.04 11.99
C ILE A 3 -1.46 8.10 12.16
N ASP A 4 -2.15 8.36 11.06
CA ASP A 4 -3.59 8.25 10.97
C ASP A 4 -3.98 7.07 10.08
N PHE A 5 -5.13 6.47 10.36
CA PHE A 5 -5.68 5.37 9.59
C PHE A 5 -6.88 5.84 8.78
N VAL A 6 -6.87 5.45 7.52
CA VAL A 6 -7.92 5.79 6.56
C VAL A 6 -8.44 4.49 5.95
N SER A 7 -9.74 4.32 5.92
CA SER A 7 -10.37 3.21 5.19
C SER A 7 -11.35 3.76 4.16
N PRO A 8 -11.69 2.98 3.10
CA PRO A 8 -12.54 3.47 2.01
C PRO A 8 -13.88 4.06 2.45
N LEU A 9 -14.45 3.55 3.54
CA LEU A 9 -15.75 3.98 4.09
C LEU A 9 -15.63 4.73 5.41
N GLY A 10 -14.44 4.78 6.02
CA GLY A 10 -14.23 5.25 7.38
C GLY A 10 -14.82 4.31 8.44
N GLY A 11 -14.66 4.66 9.71
CA GLY A 11 -15.18 3.88 10.82
C GLY A 11 -14.33 2.65 11.15
N GLU A 12 -14.94 1.61 11.65
CA GLU A 12 -14.26 0.39 12.06
C GLU A 12 -13.67 -0.34 10.85
N CYS A 13 -12.39 -0.66 10.92
CA CYS A 13 -11.69 -1.43 9.90
C CYS A 13 -11.35 -2.81 10.47
N PRO A 14 -11.87 -3.91 9.91
CA PRO A 14 -11.54 -5.24 10.39
C PRO A 14 -10.04 -5.51 10.21
N SER A 15 -9.42 -6.09 11.22
CA SER A 15 -8.02 -6.50 11.20
C SER A 15 -7.96 -8.03 11.08
N GLU A 16 -7.38 -8.51 10.01
CA GLU A 16 -7.20 -9.94 9.76
C GLU A 16 -5.73 -10.31 9.66
N GLY A 17 -5.40 -11.59 9.89
CA GLY A 17 -4.05 -12.12 9.72
C GLY A 17 -3.04 -11.64 10.76
N ILE A 18 -3.49 -11.18 11.92
CA ILE A 18 -2.60 -10.79 13.02
C ILE A 18 -2.02 -12.03 13.68
N ASP A 19 -0.72 -12.23 13.56
CA ASP A 19 0.00 -13.23 14.32
C ASP A 19 0.30 -12.68 15.73
N ALA A 20 -0.47 -13.12 16.72
CA ALA A 20 -0.30 -12.70 18.11
C ALA A 20 0.99 -13.25 18.77
N SER A 21 1.70 -14.18 18.13
CA SER A 21 2.99 -14.68 18.59
C SER A 21 4.14 -13.74 18.20
N ASP A 22 3.96 -12.91 17.18
CA ASP A 22 4.94 -11.89 16.79
C ASP A 22 4.95 -10.75 17.83
N PRO A 23 6.13 -10.40 18.41
CA PRO A 23 6.23 -9.37 19.46
C PRO A 23 5.74 -7.99 19.00
N ILE A 24 5.96 -7.63 17.74
CA ILE A 24 5.56 -6.32 17.18
C ILE A 24 4.05 -6.26 17.03
N ASN A 25 3.44 -7.31 16.49
CA ASN A 25 1.98 -7.41 16.40
C ASN A 25 1.33 -7.39 17.78
N LYS A 26 1.94 -8.06 18.76
CA LYS A 26 1.48 -8.04 20.14
C LYS A 26 1.55 -6.64 20.76
N GLU A 27 2.69 -5.94 20.60
CA GLU A 27 2.86 -4.57 21.07
C GLU A 27 1.83 -3.64 20.42
N PHE A 28 1.67 -3.73 19.10
CA PHE A 28 0.69 -2.94 18.35
C PHE A 28 -0.75 -3.21 18.80
N SER A 29 -1.12 -4.47 19.05
CA SER A 29 -2.46 -4.83 19.54
C SER A 29 -2.75 -4.32 20.95
N GLN A 30 -1.73 -4.05 21.75
CA GLN A 30 -1.82 -3.50 23.09
C GLN A 30 -1.75 -1.96 23.15
N ASP A 31 -1.36 -1.32 22.05
CA ASP A 31 -1.37 0.15 21.94
C ASP A 31 -2.80 0.67 21.79
N LEU A 32 -3.37 1.14 22.90
CA LEU A 32 -4.74 1.66 22.95
C LEU A 32 -4.97 2.85 22.01
N SER A 33 -3.93 3.66 21.74
CA SER A 33 -4.03 4.80 20.84
C SER A 33 -4.14 4.33 19.40
N ALA A 34 -3.31 3.37 18.98
CA ALA A 34 -3.37 2.76 17.67
C ALA A 34 -4.70 2.01 17.45
N GLN A 35 -5.12 1.23 18.44
CA GLN A 35 -6.40 0.49 18.38
C GLN A 35 -7.59 1.45 18.25
N LYS A 36 -7.59 2.55 18.98
CA LYS A 36 -8.64 3.58 18.83
C LYS A 36 -8.68 4.15 17.42
N LYS A 37 -7.53 4.46 16.83
CA LYS A 37 -7.45 5.01 15.46
C LYS A 37 -7.92 3.99 14.40
N ILE A 38 -7.65 2.69 14.58
CA ILE A 38 -8.13 1.63 13.67
C ILE A 38 -9.63 1.42 13.78
N ASN A 39 -10.17 1.47 15.00
CA ASN A 39 -11.61 1.32 15.23
C ASN A 39 -12.43 2.53 14.76
N PHE A 40 -11.77 3.67 14.52
CA PHE A 40 -12.39 4.91 14.05
C PHE A 40 -11.56 5.54 12.94
N THR A 41 -11.39 4.82 11.85
CA THR A 41 -10.62 5.32 10.70
C THR A 41 -11.30 6.53 10.05
N MET A 42 -10.50 7.41 9.49
CA MET A 42 -10.97 8.54 8.68
C MET A 42 -11.57 8.04 7.35
N LYS A 43 -12.51 8.79 6.79
CA LYS A 43 -12.87 8.66 5.38
C LYS A 43 -11.83 9.36 4.51
N PRO A 44 -11.65 8.93 3.25
CA PRO A 44 -10.78 9.64 2.32
C PRO A 44 -11.14 11.12 2.16
N SER A 45 -12.45 11.46 2.17
CA SER A 45 -12.94 12.85 2.10
C SER A 45 -12.47 13.76 3.25
N ASP A 46 -12.11 13.18 4.39
CA ASP A 46 -11.71 13.92 5.59
C ASP A 46 -10.20 14.18 5.63
N VAL A 47 -9.45 13.54 4.72
CA VAL A 47 -7.98 13.65 4.65
C VAL A 47 -7.58 14.94 3.96
N LYS A 48 -6.69 15.69 4.58
CA LYS A 48 -6.05 16.88 4.01
C LYS A 48 -4.63 16.51 3.53
N PRO A 49 -4.43 16.21 2.25
CA PRO A 49 -3.16 15.66 1.76
C PRO A 49 -1.93 16.55 2.04
N ASP A 50 -2.13 17.85 2.17
CA ASP A 50 -1.04 18.81 2.44
C ASP A 50 -0.46 18.66 3.86
N GLU A 51 -1.16 17.99 4.77
CA GLU A 51 -0.71 17.74 6.15
C GLU A 51 0.15 16.48 6.27
N TYR A 52 0.21 15.62 5.22
CA TYR A 52 0.88 14.33 5.26
C TYR A 52 2.18 14.31 4.45
N LYS A 53 3.19 13.64 5.01
CA LYS A 53 4.49 13.40 4.37
C LYS A 53 4.59 12.05 3.69
N ALA A 54 3.68 11.13 3.98
CA ALA A 54 3.61 9.83 3.35
C ALA A 54 2.19 9.29 3.32
N ILE A 55 1.93 8.41 2.35
CA ILE A 55 0.78 7.50 2.34
C ILE A 55 1.29 6.08 2.18
N PHE A 56 0.72 5.16 2.96
CA PHE A 56 1.05 3.73 2.90
C PHE A 56 -0.20 2.90 2.71
N PHE A 57 -0.21 2.10 1.68
CA PHE A 57 -1.28 1.14 1.38
C PHE A 57 -0.93 -0.23 1.97
N ALA A 58 -1.62 -0.62 3.01
CA ALA A 58 -1.55 -1.96 3.57
C ALA A 58 -2.09 -2.99 2.57
N GLY A 59 -1.63 -4.23 2.70
CA GLY A 59 -2.07 -5.33 1.87
C GLY A 59 -3.36 -6.00 2.37
N GLY A 60 -3.53 -7.24 1.93
CA GLY A 60 -4.73 -8.05 2.11
C GLY A 60 -5.53 -8.14 0.81
N HIS A 61 -6.17 -9.30 0.55
CA HIS A 61 -6.89 -9.50 -0.71
C HIS A 61 -8.08 -8.54 -0.88
N GLY A 62 -8.75 -8.16 0.22
CA GLY A 62 -9.90 -7.26 0.19
C GLY A 62 -9.65 -5.94 -0.54
N VAL A 63 -8.42 -5.41 -0.44
CA VAL A 63 -8.05 -4.14 -1.08
C VAL A 63 -8.10 -4.18 -2.61
N MET A 64 -8.11 -5.37 -3.19
CA MET A 64 -8.24 -5.56 -4.65
C MET A 64 -9.61 -5.09 -5.18
N TRP A 65 -10.64 -5.07 -4.33
CA TRP A 65 -11.98 -4.59 -4.66
C TRP A 65 -12.19 -3.13 -4.27
N ASP A 66 -11.52 -2.67 -3.20
CA ASP A 66 -11.82 -1.37 -2.59
C ASP A 66 -10.92 -0.23 -3.10
N PHE A 67 -9.64 -0.52 -3.38
CA PHE A 67 -8.67 0.53 -3.68
C PHE A 67 -8.64 1.01 -5.13
N PRO A 68 -8.69 0.12 -6.16
CA PRO A 68 -8.37 0.52 -7.54
C PRO A 68 -9.27 1.63 -8.09
N ASP A 69 -10.55 1.58 -7.77
CA ASP A 69 -11.55 2.53 -8.29
C ASP A 69 -11.89 3.65 -7.31
N ASN A 70 -11.21 3.73 -6.17
CA ASN A 70 -11.40 4.80 -5.20
C ASN A 70 -10.68 6.08 -5.66
N LYS A 71 -11.46 6.98 -6.26
CA LYS A 71 -10.96 8.24 -6.83
C LYS A 71 -10.41 9.19 -5.78
N GLU A 72 -10.95 9.15 -4.57
CA GLU A 72 -10.48 10.01 -3.47
C GLU A 72 -9.11 9.55 -2.98
N LEU A 73 -8.91 8.24 -2.76
CA LEU A 73 -7.60 7.68 -2.43
C LEU A 73 -6.56 7.97 -3.52
N ALA A 74 -6.95 7.85 -4.79
CA ALA A 74 -6.06 8.18 -5.91
C ALA A 74 -5.67 9.66 -5.92
N ALA A 75 -6.61 10.56 -5.67
CA ALA A 75 -6.35 12.01 -5.59
C ALA A 75 -5.45 12.37 -4.41
N ILE A 76 -5.70 11.81 -3.22
CA ILE A 76 -4.85 11.97 -2.04
C ILE A 76 -3.42 11.53 -2.34
N THR A 77 -3.27 10.34 -2.94
CA THR A 77 -1.96 9.76 -3.28
C THR A 77 -1.19 10.65 -4.26
N SER A 78 -1.86 11.08 -5.33
CA SER A 78 -1.27 11.99 -6.31
C SER A 78 -0.81 13.28 -5.65
N LYS A 79 -1.65 13.89 -4.82
CA LYS A 79 -1.34 15.14 -4.13
C LYS A 79 -0.17 15.02 -3.16
N ILE A 80 -0.15 13.97 -2.33
CA ILE A 80 0.97 13.70 -1.41
C ILE A 80 2.27 13.53 -2.20
N TYR A 81 2.23 12.73 -3.28
CA TYR A 81 3.41 12.52 -4.12
C TYR A 81 3.91 13.81 -4.78
N GLU A 82 3.02 14.60 -5.35
CA GLU A 82 3.37 15.86 -6.03
C GLU A 82 3.85 16.94 -5.05
N ASN A 83 3.43 16.90 -3.80
CA ASN A 83 3.96 17.73 -2.72
C ASN A 83 5.33 17.27 -2.17
N GLY A 84 5.95 16.26 -2.79
CA GLY A 84 7.24 15.76 -2.35
C GLY A 84 7.16 14.61 -1.33
N GLY A 85 5.97 14.14 -1.01
CA GLY A 85 5.75 13.06 -0.04
C GLY A 85 6.08 11.66 -0.61
N VAL A 86 6.13 10.70 0.30
CA VAL A 86 6.42 9.28 0.03
C VAL A 86 5.12 8.53 -0.22
N VAL A 87 5.10 7.68 -1.25
CA VAL A 87 4.03 6.73 -1.53
C VAL A 87 4.56 5.33 -1.34
N ALA A 88 3.95 4.58 -0.45
CA ALA A 88 4.38 3.21 -0.18
C ALA A 88 3.21 2.23 -0.23
N ALA A 89 3.52 0.96 -0.52
CA ALA A 89 2.55 -0.12 -0.56
C ALA A 89 3.21 -1.49 -0.35
N VAL A 90 2.46 -2.47 0.14
CA VAL A 90 2.97 -3.83 0.32
C VAL A 90 1.94 -4.88 -0.09
N CYS A 91 2.40 -6.01 -0.62
CA CYS A 91 1.56 -7.16 -0.97
C CYS A 91 0.51 -6.79 -2.02
N HIS A 92 -0.79 -6.80 -1.69
CA HIS A 92 -1.87 -6.32 -2.55
C HIS A 92 -2.10 -4.80 -2.45
N GLY A 93 -1.48 -4.11 -1.49
CA GLY A 93 -1.58 -2.65 -1.34
C GLY A 93 -1.34 -1.83 -2.61
N PRO A 94 -0.42 -2.24 -3.52
CA PRO A 94 -0.24 -1.56 -4.81
C PRO A 94 -1.48 -1.52 -5.72
N ALA A 95 -2.56 -2.25 -5.38
CA ALA A 95 -3.87 -2.06 -6.02
C ALA A 95 -4.34 -0.60 -5.94
N GLY A 96 -4.03 0.10 -4.83
CA GLY A 96 -4.30 1.53 -4.68
C GLY A 96 -3.47 2.44 -5.59
N LEU A 97 -2.42 1.92 -6.21
CA LEU A 97 -1.57 2.68 -7.13
C LEU A 97 -1.97 2.52 -8.61
N VAL A 98 -2.78 1.50 -8.93
CA VAL A 98 -3.11 1.12 -10.32
C VAL A 98 -3.66 2.31 -11.11
N ASN A 99 -4.62 3.05 -10.54
CA ASN A 99 -5.32 4.14 -11.22
C ASN A 99 -4.88 5.55 -10.78
N VAL A 100 -3.80 5.68 -10.02
CA VAL A 100 -3.29 6.99 -9.61
C VAL A 100 -2.68 7.72 -10.81
N LYS A 101 -3.27 8.87 -11.16
CA LYS A 101 -2.75 9.77 -12.19
C LYS A 101 -2.22 11.05 -11.57
N LEU A 102 -1.07 11.48 -12.05
CA LEU A 102 -0.45 12.75 -11.70
C LEU A 102 -1.07 13.90 -12.50
N SER A 103 -0.78 15.14 -12.11
CA SER A 103 -1.28 16.36 -12.77
C SER A 103 -0.91 16.44 -14.26
N ASN A 104 0.19 15.79 -14.67
CA ASN A 104 0.62 15.69 -16.07
C ASN A 104 -0.14 14.63 -16.87
N GLY A 105 -1.13 13.96 -16.29
CA GLY A 105 -1.95 12.91 -16.90
C GLY A 105 -1.32 11.51 -16.96
N LYS A 106 -0.06 11.35 -16.55
CA LYS A 106 0.63 10.06 -16.51
C LYS A 106 0.24 9.27 -15.26
N TYR A 107 0.29 7.93 -15.35
CA TYR A 107 0.17 7.10 -14.17
C TYR A 107 1.37 7.28 -13.23
N LEU A 108 1.12 7.29 -11.91
CA LEU A 108 2.18 7.37 -10.90
C LEU A 108 3.24 6.29 -11.12
N VAL A 109 2.82 5.10 -11.50
CA VAL A 109 3.68 3.92 -11.70
C VAL A 109 4.42 3.92 -13.04
N GLU A 110 4.06 4.79 -13.98
CA GLU A 110 4.65 4.83 -15.31
C GLU A 110 6.16 5.08 -15.26
N GLY A 111 6.92 4.14 -15.82
CA GLY A 111 8.39 4.18 -15.85
C GLY A 111 9.09 3.85 -14.54
N LYS A 112 8.35 3.68 -13.44
CA LYS A 112 8.93 3.39 -12.12
C LYS A 112 9.17 1.90 -11.92
N LYS A 113 10.26 1.57 -11.24
CA LYS A 113 10.50 0.23 -10.72
C LYS A 113 9.61 0.04 -9.50
N ILE A 114 8.78 -0.99 -9.52
CA ILE A 114 7.88 -1.35 -8.41
C ILE A 114 7.69 -2.86 -8.35
N ASN A 115 7.13 -3.31 -7.27
CA ASN A 115 6.61 -4.67 -7.12
C ASN A 115 5.23 -4.67 -6.43
N SER A 116 4.64 -5.84 -6.37
CA SER A 116 3.43 -6.16 -5.63
C SER A 116 3.38 -7.66 -5.41
N PHE A 117 2.33 -8.17 -4.78
CA PHE A 117 2.04 -9.60 -4.83
C PHE A 117 2.00 -10.03 -6.29
N THR A 118 2.77 -11.08 -6.63
CA THR A 118 3.00 -11.46 -8.02
C THR A 118 1.90 -12.37 -8.55
N ASN A 119 1.76 -12.43 -9.86
CA ASN A 119 0.88 -13.42 -10.51
C ASN A 119 1.27 -14.87 -10.15
N SER A 120 2.58 -15.10 -9.94
CA SER A 120 3.09 -16.41 -9.53
C SER A 120 2.70 -16.78 -8.10
N GLU A 121 2.78 -15.80 -7.17
CA GLU A 121 2.33 -15.98 -5.78
C GLU A 121 0.83 -16.19 -5.72
N GLU A 122 0.04 -15.40 -6.45
CA GLU A 122 -1.43 -15.55 -6.51
C GLU A 122 -1.85 -16.94 -7.01
N LYS A 123 -1.19 -17.41 -8.05
CA LYS A 123 -1.39 -18.77 -8.55
C LYS A 123 -0.94 -19.83 -7.55
N GLY A 124 0.17 -19.59 -6.85
CA GLY A 124 0.72 -20.50 -5.83
C GLY A 124 -0.22 -20.75 -4.67
N ILE A 125 -1.06 -19.78 -4.32
CA ILE A 125 -2.09 -19.90 -3.26
C ILE A 125 -3.49 -20.21 -3.82
N GLY A 126 -3.64 -20.38 -5.15
CA GLY A 126 -4.88 -20.78 -5.80
C GLY A 126 -5.95 -19.69 -5.88
N LEU A 127 -5.60 -18.41 -5.72
CA LEU A 127 -6.53 -17.27 -5.73
C LEU A 127 -6.50 -16.47 -7.05
N ASP A 128 -5.70 -16.89 -8.03
CA ASP A 128 -5.55 -16.23 -9.33
C ASP A 128 -6.85 -16.08 -10.14
N LYS A 129 -7.87 -16.92 -9.82
CA LYS A 129 -9.21 -16.86 -10.43
C LYS A 129 -10.26 -16.22 -9.52
N VAL A 130 -9.89 -15.88 -8.30
CA VAL A 130 -10.78 -15.27 -7.31
C VAL A 130 -10.64 -13.75 -7.32
N VAL A 131 -9.40 -13.25 -7.40
CA VAL A 131 -9.14 -11.82 -7.46
C VAL A 131 -9.76 -11.20 -8.72
N PRO A 132 -10.25 -9.94 -8.66
CA PRO A 132 -10.97 -9.31 -9.77
C PRO A 132 -10.09 -9.04 -10.99
N PHE A 133 -8.79 -8.97 -10.81
CA PHE A 133 -7.79 -8.79 -11.86
C PHE A 133 -6.40 -9.22 -11.37
N ALA A 134 -5.49 -9.48 -12.31
CA ALA A 134 -4.08 -9.78 -12.01
C ALA A 134 -3.31 -8.48 -11.74
N LEU A 135 -2.94 -8.24 -10.46
CA LEU A 135 -2.37 -6.98 -10.00
C LEU A 135 -1.06 -6.61 -10.72
N GLU A 136 -0.10 -7.53 -10.76
CA GLU A 136 1.16 -7.36 -11.49
C GLU A 136 0.89 -6.95 -12.95
N THR A 137 -0.02 -7.65 -13.63
CA THR A 137 -0.39 -7.36 -15.02
C THR A 137 -0.99 -5.97 -15.18
N ALA A 138 -1.84 -5.53 -14.26
CA ALA A 138 -2.45 -4.21 -14.30
C ALA A 138 -1.40 -3.08 -14.13
N LEU A 139 -0.47 -3.26 -13.20
CA LEU A 139 0.63 -2.32 -12.96
C LEU A 139 1.55 -2.21 -14.18
N VAL A 140 1.94 -3.35 -14.78
CA VAL A 140 2.74 -3.38 -16.01
C VAL A 140 2.01 -2.71 -17.18
N LYS A 141 0.71 -2.94 -17.32
CA LYS A 141 -0.13 -2.29 -18.35
C LYS A 141 -0.12 -0.76 -18.24
N HIS A 142 0.01 -0.22 -17.03
CA HIS A 142 0.13 1.22 -16.78
C HIS A 142 1.57 1.73 -16.81
N GLY A 143 2.49 0.94 -17.36
CA GLY A 143 3.87 1.35 -17.65
C GLY A 143 4.86 1.13 -16.53
N ALA A 144 4.51 0.38 -15.48
CA ALA A 144 5.45 0.03 -14.42
C ALA A 144 6.57 -0.89 -14.95
N LYS A 145 7.78 -0.68 -14.45
CA LYS A 145 8.94 -1.58 -14.62
C LYS A 145 8.93 -2.57 -13.46
N PHE A 146 8.13 -3.63 -13.60
CA PHE A 146 7.92 -4.57 -12.52
C PHE A 146 9.20 -5.36 -12.18
N GLN A 147 9.46 -5.55 -10.89
CA GLN A 147 10.58 -6.32 -10.37
C GLN A 147 10.04 -7.33 -9.36
N CYS A 148 10.56 -8.54 -9.34
CA CYS A 148 10.20 -9.55 -8.35
C CYS A 148 11.43 -10.38 -7.94
N SER A 149 11.31 -11.00 -6.78
CA SER A 149 12.14 -12.11 -6.31
C SER A 149 11.32 -13.40 -6.36
N ASP A 150 11.91 -14.50 -5.86
CA ASP A 150 11.19 -15.74 -5.67
C ASP A 150 9.95 -15.55 -4.79
N ASN A 151 8.95 -16.41 -4.99
CA ASN A 151 7.69 -16.35 -4.25
C ASN A 151 7.92 -16.38 -2.75
N PHE A 152 7.19 -15.53 -2.04
CA PHE A 152 7.20 -15.42 -0.57
C PHE A 152 8.57 -15.07 0.04
N GLN A 153 9.51 -14.56 -0.76
CA GLN A 153 10.73 -13.95 -0.24
C GLN A 153 10.54 -12.45 -0.04
N SER A 154 11.12 -11.92 1.03
CA SER A 154 11.09 -10.46 1.26
C SER A 154 11.82 -9.73 0.14
N HIS A 155 11.11 -8.84 -0.54
CA HIS A 155 11.67 -8.02 -1.61
C HIS A 155 11.03 -6.63 -1.60
N VAL A 156 11.88 -5.60 -1.41
CA VAL A 156 11.46 -4.19 -1.40
C VAL A 156 12.11 -3.48 -2.58
N VAL A 157 11.32 -2.71 -3.29
CA VAL A 157 11.77 -1.84 -4.37
C VAL A 157 11.57 -0.40 -3.95
N VAL A 158 12.64 0.38 -4.01
CA VAL A 158 12.61 1.84 -3.80
C VAL A 158 12.95 2.51 -5.12
N ASN A 159 12.04 3.30 -5.64
CA ASN A 159 12.27 4.10 -6.84
C ASN A 159 11.80 5.54 -6.61
N ASP A 160 12.75 6.42 -6.41
CA ASP A 160 12.47 7.79 -5.97
C ASP A 160 11.69 7.74 -4.63
N ARG A 161 10.53 8.36 -4.55
CA ARG A 161 9.66 8.39 -3.38
C ARG A 161 8.53 7.36 -3.44
N VAL A 162 8.62 6.37 -4.34
CA VAL A 162 7.70 5.22 -4.38
C VAL A 162 8.42 3.99 -3.82
N ILE A 163 7.82 3.40 -2.79
CA ILE A 163 8.38 2.25 -2.05
C ILE A 163 7.36 1.12 -2.09
N THR A 164 7.72 -0.02 -2.63
CA THR A 164 6.81 -1.17 -2.69
C THR A 164 7.47 -2.43 -2.16
N GLY A 165 6.67 -3.28 -1.52
CA GLY A 165 7.07 -4.60 -1.04
C GLY A 165 6.21 -5.68 -1.67
N GLN A 166 6.86 -6.77 -2.09
CA GLN A 166 6.23 -7.81 -2.88
C GLN A 166 5.11 -8.57 -2.15
N ASN A 167 5.31 -8.89 -0.88
CA ASN A 167 4.47 -9.82 -0.13
C ASN A 167 4.51 -9.50 1.39
N PRO A 168 3.77 -10.22 2.23
CA PRO A 168 3.75 -9.96 3.68
C PRO A 168 5.14 -9.97 4.32
N MET A 169 6.05 -10.80 3.85
CA MET A 169 7.43 -10.91 4.34
C MET A 169 8.23 -9.61 4.13
N SER A 170 7.76 -8.74 3.23
CA SER A 170 8.37 -7.45 2.94
C SER A 170 7.92 -6.31 3.87
N ALA A 171 6.89 -6.51 4.69
CA ALA A 171 6.22 -5.43 5.44
C ALA A 171 7.18 -4.65 6.35
N MET A 172 7.98 -5.35 7.15
CA MET A 172 8.99 -4.73 8.03
C MET A 172 10.00 -3.89 7.27
N ALA A 173 10.51 -4.42 6.16
CA ALA A 173 11.50 -3.74 5.33
C ALA A 173 10.91 -2.52 4.62
N VAL A 174 9.65 -2.57 4.20
CA VAL A 174 8.92 -1.40 3.67
C VAL A 174 8.78 -0.32 4.73
N GLY A 175 8.40 -0.66 5.96
CA GLY A 175 8.33 0.29 7.07
C GLY A 175 9.68 0.97 7.36
N ALA A 176 10.76 0.20 7.36
CA ALA A 176 12.12 0.73 7.51
C ALA A 176 12.50 1.68 6.37
N ALA A 177 12.15 1.32 5.13
CA ALA A 177 12.42 2.16 3.95
C ALA A 177 11.63 3.48 3.97
N ILE A 178 10.34 3.45 4.39
CA ILE A 178 9.54 4.66 4.60
C ILE A 178 10.21 5.58 5.62
N ARG A 179 10.60 5.03 6.78
CA ARG A 179 11.28 5.81 7.82
C ARG A 179 12.55 6.47 7.30
N THR A 180 13.36 5.74 6.55
CA THR A 180 14.58 6.28 5.94
C THR A 180 14.27 7.41 4.95
N ALA A 181 13.27 7.22 4.09
CA ALA A 181 12.88 8.21 3.10
C ALA A 181 12.33 9.51 3.72
N LEU A 182 11.71 9.42 4.91
CA LEU A 182 11.19 10.58 5.63
C LEU A 182 12.25 11.34 6.45
N GLN A 183 13.45 10.80 6.59
CA GLN A 183 14.57 11.43 7.28
C GLN A 183 15.49 12.23 6.34
N ASN A 184 15.37 12.01 5.05
CA ASN A 184 16.12 12.69 3.99
C ASN A 184 15.34 13.86 3.40
#